data_8739c388a1ade965fcb559fe80aec007
#
_entry.id   8739c388a1ade965fcb559fe80aec007
#
_cell.length_a   1.000
_cell.length_b   1.000
_cell.length_c   1.000
_cell.angle_alpha   90.00
_cell.angle_beta   90.00
_cell.angle_gamma   90.00
#
_symmetry.space_group_name_H-M   'P 1'
#
loop_
_entity.id
_entity.type
_entity.pdbx_description
1 polymer ?
#
loop_
_entity_poly.entity_id
_entity_poly.type
_entity_poly.pdbx_seq_one_letter_code
_entity_poly.pdbx_strand_id
1 'polypeptide(L)'
;MNKLPFQKKLLGTGGSRLGLSTNDTITVENLLYGLMMVSGNDAAVALAEFIGGDIQNFANLMNEKAQILKLTSTHFISPHGLDNDEHFTTAYDLALLTDYALQNETFLKIVKTPNYTININNHSKQLNNTNELLGYLDGVYGVKTGFTNGANRCLVSACKRGNLDIICVVLGCDTKKDRTKDSINLINYVFSNYSIVNIEDLIKIEFENWKKNNKNYFKINKSAEENLNIYINEAQIPFKHIAVYNSEINNISIIINISSYLEAPVLSDYKVGIINVQLPNTSSFTIDIINSITIRRKNIYYYTNMFLKDYFSLLTF
;
A
#
# COMPACT_ATOMS: atom_id res chain seq x y z
N MET A 1 12.07 17.70 -24.61
CA MET A 1 12.14 18.32 -23.27
C MET A 1 11.61 19.73 -23.39
N ASN A 2 10.45 20.02 -22.79
CA ASN A 2 9.84 21.34 -22.87
C ASN A 2 10.62 22.32 -21.98
N LYS A 3 11.21 23.33 -22.60
CA LYS A 3 11.81 24.49 -21.92
C LYS A 3 10.74 25.56 -21.77
N LEU A 4 10.59 26.10 -20.58
CA LEU A 4 9.56 27.09 -20.25
C LEU A 4 10.18 28.48 -20.13
N PRO A 5 9.66 29.50 -20.84
CA PRO A 5 9.91 30.90 -20.54
C PRO A 5 8.98 31.34 -19.40
N PHE A 6 9.51 32.09 -18.43
CA PHE A 6 8.75 32.50 -17.24
C PHE A 6 8.20 33.92 -17.34
N GLN A 7 7.01 34.12 -16.73
CA GLN A 7 6.37 35.41 -16.60
C GLN A 7 6.76 36.12 -15.27
N LYS A 8 6.48 37.42 -15.20
CA LYS A 8 6.91 38.37 -14.16
C LYS A 8 6.53 38.06 -12.70
N LYS A 9 5.58 37.11 -12.43
CA LYS A 9 5.03 36.82 -11.10
C LYS A 9 5.97 36.04 -10.15
N LEU A 10 7.05 35.43 -10.66
CA LEU A 10 7.99 34.63 -9.87
C LEU A 10 8.83 35.45 -8.87
N LEU A 11 8.97 36.74 -9.07
CA LEU A 11 9.89 37.60 -8.32
C LEU A 11 9.42 37.97 -6.91
N GLY A 12 8.17 37.70 -6.54
CA GLY A 12 7.58 38.03 -5.25
C GLY A 12 7.40 36.90 -4.25
N THR A 13 7.79 35.66 -4.61
CA THR A 13 7.56 34.49 -3.78
C THR A 13 8.49 34.47 -2.57
N GLY A 14 7.96 34.54 -1.36
CA GLY A 14 8.72 34.44 -0.11
C GLY A 14 9.27 33.05 0.17
N GLY A 15 10.09 32.93 1.22
CA GLY A 15 10.62 31.62 1.69
C GLY A 15 11.76 31.07 0.84
N SER A 16 11.87 29.73 0.77
CA SER A 16 12.94 29.03 0.04
C SER A 16 12.80 29.20 -1.46
N ARG A 17 13.91 29.40 -2.16
CA ARG A 17 13.90 29.66 -3.60
C ARG A 17 14.94 28.85 -4.35
N LEU A 18 14.57 28.39 -5.53
CA LEU A 18 15.53 27.85 -6.51
C LEU A 18 16.40 28.97 -7.09
N GLY A 19 15.90 30.22 -7.09
CA GLY A 19 16.58 31.42 -7.55
C GLY A 19 16.32 31.69 -9.03
N LEU A 20 15.10 31.43 -9.49
CA LEU A 20 14.66 31.71 -10.85
C LEU A 20 14.46 33.23 -11.05
N SER A 21 14.82 33.71 -12.22
CA SER A 21 14.63 35.08 -12.69
C SER A 21 13.68 35.11 -13.89
N THR A 22 13.14 36.31 -14.18
CA THR A 22 12.35 36.52 -15.42
C THR A 22 13.21 36.21 -16.63
N ASN A 23 12.66 35.48 -17.61
CA ASN A 23 13.34 35.03 -18.83
C ASN A 23 14.34 33.88 -18.68
N ASP A 24 14.48 33.29 -17.47
CA ASP A 24 15.25 32.05 -17.33
C ASP A 24 14.62 30.93 -18.16
N THR A 25 15.48 30.06 -18.67
CA THR A 25 15.06 28.85 -19.40
C THR A 25 15.49 27.62 -18.62
N ILE A 26 14.53 26.80 -18.21
CA ILE A 26 14.75 25.58 -17.43
C ILE A 26 13.80 24.47 -17.90
N THR A 27 14.18 23.22 -17.76
CA THR A 27 13.29 22.10 -18.08
C THR A 27 12.32 21.81 -16.94
N VAL A 28 11.15 21.22 -17.23
CA VAL A 28 10.19 20.76 -16.23
C VAL A 28 10.85 19.81 -15.23
N GLU A 29 11.70 18.89 -15.71
CA GLU A 29 12.43 17.96 -14.82
C GLU A 29 13.31 18.71 -13.82
N ASN A 30 14.08 19.72 -14.27
CA ASN A 30 14.92 20.52 -13.36
C ASN A 30 14.11 21.36 -12.38
N LEU A 31 12.91 21.81 -12.78
CA LEU A 31 11.97 22.47 -11.86
C LEU A 31 11.47 21.53 -10.77
N LEU A 32 11.14 20.28 -11.13
CA LEU A 32 10.72 19.26 -10.18
C LEU A 32 11.83 18.94 -9.17
N TYR A 33 13.09 18.82 -9.63
CA TYR A 33 14.23 18.70 -8.71
C TYR A 33 14.39 19.92 -7.81
N GLY A 34 14.26 21.13 -8.34
CA GLY A 34 14.31 22.36 -7.57
C GLY A 34 13.20 22.46 -6.53
N LEU A 35 11.98 22.06 -6.89
CA LEU A 35 10.85 22.00 -5.96
C LEU A 35 11.09 20.99 -4.84
N MET A 36 11.44 19.76 -5.17
CA MET A 36 11.47 18.67 -4.19
C MET A 36 12.73 18.68 -3.33
N MET A 37 13.90 19.01 -3.87
CA MET A 37 15.16 18.94 -3.13
C MET A 37 15.42 20.17 -2.27
N VAL A 38 15.23 21.39 -2.83
CA VAL A 38 15.52 22.65 -2.11
C VAL A 38 14.27 23.43 -1.73
N SER A 39 13.09 22.84 -1.95
CA SER A 39 11.80 23.47 -1.61
C SER A 39 11.60 24.83 -2.28
N GLY A 40 11.97 24.94 -3.57
CA GLY A 40 11.89 26.20 -4.32
C GLY A 40 10.45 26.65 -4.54
N ASN A 41 10.02 27.70 -3.82
CA ASN A 41 8.68 28.26 -3.95
C ASN A 41 8.46 28.87 -5.33
N ASP A 42 9.51 29.48 -5.92
CA ASP A 42 9.53 29.97 -7.29
C ASP A 42 9.36 28.83 -8.32
N ALA A 43 9.96 27.66 -8.08
CA ALA A 43 9.75 26.48 -8.89
C ALA A 43 8.31 25.94 -8.76
N ALA A 44 7.73 25.99 -7.56
CA ALA A 44 6.33 25.60 -7.35
C ALA A 44 5.37 26.49 -8.13
N VAL A 45 5.56 27.81 -8.07
CA VAL A 45 4.74 28.78 -8.83
C VAL A 45 4.90 28.57 -10.34
N ALA A 46 6.12 28.38 -10.82
CA ALA A 46 6.39 28.13 -12.23
C ALA A 46 5.66 26.88 -12.77
N LEU A 47 5.69 25.79 -12.00
CA LEU A 47 4.99 24.56 -12.35
C LEU A 47 3.47 24.74 -12.28
N ALA A 48 2.96 25.46 -11.28
CA ALA A 48 1.54 25.74 -11.15
C ALA A 48 0.99 26.57 -12.31
N GLU A 49 1.70 27.62 -12.73
CA GLU A 49 1.33 28.45 -13.89
C GLU A 49 1.39 27.62 -15.20
N PHE A 50 2.39 26.75 -15.34
CA PHE A 50 2.52 25.90 -16.52
C PHE A 50 1.38 24.88 -16.66
N ILE A 51 0.94 24.28 -15.55
CA ILE A 51 -0.07 23.21 -15.54
C ILE A 51 -1.47 23.78 -15.48
N GLY A 52 -1.72 24.73 -14.57
CA GLY A 52 -3.05 25.29 -14.27
C GLY A 52 -3.36 26.58 -15.05
N GLY A 53 -2.35 27.18 -15.70
CA GLY A 53 -2.47 28.51 -16.29
C GLY A 53 -2.30 29.65 -15.29
N ASP A 54 -2.76 29.45 -14.06
CA ASP A 54 -2.53 30.32 -12.91
C ASP A 54 -2.52 29.55 -11.59
N ILE A 55 -2.16 30.24 -10.50
CA ILE A 55 -2.04 29.65 -9.15
C ILE A 55 -3.40 29.15 -8.64
N GLN A 56 -4.49 29.90 -8.89
CA GLN A 56 -5.81 29.52 -8.37
C GLN A 56 -6.34 28.27 -9.05
N ASN A 57 -6.25 28.19 -10.38
CA ASN A 57 -6.65 26.99 -11.12
C ASN A 57 -5.81 25.78 -10.69
N PHE A 58 -4.51 25.96 -10.45
CA PHE A 58 -3.67 24.88 -9.97
C PHE A 58 -4.07 24.44 -8.55
N ALA A 59 -4.40 25.37 -7.64
CA ALA A 59 -4.93 25.04 -6.32
C ALA A 59 -6.25 24.25 -6.41
N ASN A 60 -7.13 24.59 -7.35
CA ASN A 60 -8.35 23.83 -7.61
C ASN A 60 -8.01 22.39 -8.04
N LEU A 61 -7.07 22.19 -8.96
CA LEU A 61 -6.61 20.85 -9.37
C LEU A 61 -6.02 20.05 -8.19
N MET A 62 -5.27 20.70 -7.28
CA MET A 62 -4.77 20.04 -6.07
C MET A 62 -5.92 19.60 -5.16
N ASN A 63 -6.95 20.44 -4.97
CA ASN A 63 -8.10 20.13 -4.13
C ASN A 63 -8.99 19.04 -4.76
N GLU A 64 -9.18 19.03 -6.07
CA GLU A 64 -9.83 17.93 -6.80
C GLU A 64 -9.09 16.62 -6.57
N LYS A 65 -7.75 16.62 -6.65
CA LYS A 65 -6.94 15.45 -6.36
C LYS A 65 -7.09 15.01 -4.90
N ALA A 66 -7.11 15.94 -3.94
CA ALA A 66 -7.34 15.64 -2.55
C ALA A 66 -8.69 14.93 -2.31
N GLN A 67 -9.75 15.37 -2.98
CA GLN A 67 -11.07 14.72 -2.93
C GLN A 67 -11.04 13.30 -3.50
N ILE A 68 -10.40 13.10 -4.68
CA ILE A 68 -10.24 11.78 -5.30
C ILE A 68 -9.51 10.81 -4.37
N LEU A 69 -8.49 11.29 -3.67
CA LEU A 69 -7.71 10.52 -2.70
C LEU A 69 -8.37 10.43 -1.31
N LYS A 70 -9.56 11.02 -1.14
CA LYS A 70 -10.31 11.05 0.13
C LYS A 70 -9.54 11.69 1.29
N LEU A 71 -8.76 12.72 1.00
CA LEU A 71 -8.05 13.52 2.01
C LEU A 71 -9.04 14.51 2.65
N THR A 72 -9.81 14.01 3.63
CA THR A 72 -10.98 14.74 4.18
C THR A 72 -10.62 15.92 5.07
N SER A 73 -9.36 16.01 5.49
CA SER A 73 -8.85 17.07 6.37
C SER A 73 -7.68 17.82 5.72
N THR A 74 -7.77 18.03 4.39
CA THR A 74 -6.74 18.71 3.61
C THR A 74 -7.36 19.72 2.66
N HIS A 75 -6.81 20.94 2.64
CA HIS A 75 -7.17 21.96 1.68
C HIS A 75 -5.94 22.78 1.25
N PHE A 76 -5.83 23.03 -0.04
CA PHE A 76 -4.70 23.72 -0.66
C PHE A 76 -5.14 25.08 -1.23
N ILE A 77 -4.39 26.15 -0.88
CA ILE A 77 -4.59 27.51 -1.40
C ILE A 77 -3.47 27.90 -2.37
N SER A 78 -2.29 27.31 -2.20
CA SER A 78 -1.13 27.67 -3.00
C SER A 78 -0.23 26.47 -3.28
N PRO A 79 0.58 26.51 -4.37
CA PRO A 79 1.47 25.41 -4.72
C PRO A 79 2.71 25.30 -3.80
N HIS A 80 3.02 26.34 -3.04
CA HIS A 80 4.24 26.40 -2.19
C HIS A 80 3.97 26.16 -0.71
N GLY A 81 2.71 26.21 -0.24
CA GLY A 81 2.36 25.91 1.14
C GLY A 81 2.81 26.95 2.18
N LEU A 82 2.98 28.22 1.82
CA LEU A 82 3.16 29.29 2.80
C LEU A 82 1.89 29.49 3.63
N ASP A 83 2.07 30.01 4.85
CA ASP A 83 1.00 30.14 5.85
C ASP A 83 -0.26 30.85 5.31
N ASN A 84 -1.39 30.18 5.49
CA ASN A 84 -2.73 30.68 5.27
C ASN A 84 -3.69 29.79 6.07
N ASP A 85 -4.68 30.39 6.74
CA ASP A 85 -5.62 29.68 7.62
C ASP A 85 -6.45 28.60 6.89
N GLU A 86 -6.67 28.79 5.58
CA GLU A 86 -7.37 27.83 4.75
C GLU A 86 -6.42 26.79 4.08
N HIS A 87 -5.10 26.85 4.36
CA HIS A 87 -4.13 25.89 3.85
C HIS A 87 -3.71 24.92 4.95
N PHE A 88 -4.36 23.79 5.03
CA PHE A 88 -4.19 22.84 6.13
C PHE A 88 -4.17 21.40 5.66
N THR A 89 -3.63 20.54 6.50
CA THR A 89 -3.61 19.07 6.31
C THR A 89 -3.44 18.36 7.65
N THR A 90 -3.42 17.04 7.64
CA THR A 90 -3.12 16.18 8.79
C THR A 90 -1.97 15.22 8.46
N ALA A 91 -1.37 14.63 9.50
CA ALA A 91 -0.35 13.60 9.31
C ALA A 91 -0.89 12.39 8.54
N TYR A 92 -2.13 12.02 8.77
CA TYR A 92 -2.78 10.90 8.08
C TYR A 92 -3.00 11.20 6.59
N ASP A 93 -3.55 12.35 6.25
CA ASP A 93 -3.80 12.74 4.87
C ASP A 93 -2.48 12.87 4.08
N LEU A 94 -1.42 13.42 4.72
CA LEU A 94 -0.09 13.46 4.09
C LEU A 94 0.52 12.08 3.88
N ALA A 95 0.26 11.12 4.76
CA ALA A 95 0.68 9.73 4.56
C ALA A 95 -0.03 9.12 3.34
N LEU A 96 -1.35 9.29 3.20
CA LEU A 96 -2.11 8.82 2.04
C LEU A 96 -1.65 9.49 0.74
N LEU A 97 -1.45 10.82 0.76
CA LEU A 97 -0.94 11.56 -0.40
C LEU A 97 0.45 11.07 -0.81
N THR A 98 1.30 10.80 0.17
CA THR A 98 2.67 10.31 -0.06
C THR A 98 2.67 8.90 -0.65
N ASP A 99 1.82 8.00 -0.12
CA ASP A 99 1.66 6.65 -0.65
C ASP A 99 1.26 6.68 -2.13
N TYR A 100 0.26 7.49 -2.47
CA TYR A 100 -0.13 7.71 -3.87
C TYR A 100 1.02 8.26 -4.72
N ALA A 101 1.75 9.28 -4.23
CA ALA A 101 2.82 9.94 -4.98
C ALA A 101 4.02 9.01 -5.21
N LEU A 102 4.35 8.14 -4.26
CA LEU A 102 5.46 7.17 -4.37
C LEU A 102 5.23 6.10 -5.44
N GLN A 103 4.01 5.90 -5.91
CA GLN A 103 3.70 5.02 -7.05
C GLN A 103 4.16 5.62 -8.39
N ASN A 104 4.45 6.93 -8.44
CA ASN A 104 5.00 7.58 -9.62
C ASN A 104 6.53 7.45 -9.64
N GLU A 105 7.07 6.77 -10.64
CA GLU A 105 8.51 6.50 -10.77
C GLU A 105 9.37 7.78 -10.81
N THR A 106 8.88 8.83 -11.46
CA THR A 106 9.60 10.12 -11.56
C THR A 106 9.65 10.80 -10.18
N PHE A 107 8.54 10.83 -9.46
CA PHE A 107 8.50 11.35 -8.09
C PHE A 107 9.44 10.55 -7.19
N LEU A 108 9.34 9.23 -7.22
CA LEU A 108 10.19 8.32 -6.43
C LEU A 108 11.68 8.55 -6.72
N LYS A 109 12.06 8.68 -7.99
CA LYS A 109 13.43 8.98 -8.41
C LYS A 109 13.93 10.29 -7.79
N ILE A 110 13.12 11.35 -7.87
CA ILE A 110 13.52 12.69 -7.39
C ILE A 110 13.68 12.71 -5.87
N VAL A 111 12.71 12.17 -5.11
CA VAL A 111 12.75 12.23 -3.63
C VAL A 111 13.85 11.36 -3.02
N LYS A 112 14.30 10.32 -3.73
CA LYS A 112 15.44 9.46 -3.35
C LYS A 112 16.80 10.12 -3.58
N THR A 113 16.87 11.18 -4.38
CA THR A 113 18.12 11.79 -4.83
C THR A 113 18.69 12.70 -3.73
N PRO A 114 19.88 12.41 -3.16
CA PRO A 114 20.50 13.28 -2.17
C PRO A 114 21.14 14.52 -2.78
N ASN A 115 21.76 14.40 -3.96
CA ASN A 115 22.43 15.50 -4.67
C ASN A 115 22.12 15.42 -6.14
N TYR A 116 21.85 16.56 -6.78
CA TYR A 116 21.56 16.64 -8.21
C TYR A 116 22.05 17.95 -8.79
N THR A 117 22.50 17.95 -10.05
CA THR A 117 22.90 19.15 -10.77
C THR A 117 21.86 19.50 -11.83
N ILE A 118 21.24 20.66 -11.68
CA ILE A 118 20.31 21.22 -12.67
C ILE A 118 21.03 22.22 -13.57
N ASN A 119 20.39 22.58 -14.69
CA ASN A 119 20.84 23.65 -15.56
C ASN A 119 19.75 24.73 -15.69
N ILE A 120 20.15 26.00 -15.45
CA ILE A 120 19.35 27.21 -15.68
C ILE A 120 20.12 28.07 -16.69
N ASN A 121 19.55 28.42 -17.84
CA ASN A 121 20.24 29.18 -18.89
C ASN A 121 21.59 28.59 -19.32
N ASN A 122 21.70 27.25 -19.32
CA ASN A 122 22.95 26.50 -19.55
C ASN A 122 24.03 26.67 -18.42
N HIS A 123 23.71 27.32 -17.31
CA HIS A 123 24.55 27.35 -16.11
C HIS A 123 24.16 26.23 -15.16
N SER A 124 25.15 25.44 -14.74
CA SER A 124 24.96 24.34 -13.82
C SER A 124 24.81 24.85 -12.38
N LYS A 125 23.81 24.29 -11.64
CA LYS A 125 23.58 24.54 -10.22
C LYS A 125 23.45 23.24 -9.48
N GLN A 126 24.27 23.01 -8.46
CA GLN A 126 24.17 21.85 -7.59
C GLN A 126 23.07 22.05 -6.55
N LEU A 127 22.24 21.04 -6.36
CA LEU A 127 21.19 20.97 -5.36
C LEU A 127 21.53 19.88 -4.36
N ASN A 128 21.32 20.17 -3.06
CA ASN A 128 21.41 19.20 -1.98
C ASN A 128 20.00 19.02 -1.39
N ASN A 129 19.58 17.78 -1.20
CA ASN A 129 18.27 17.50 -0.64
C ASN A 129 18.20 17.98 0.83
N THR A 130 17.11 18.66 1.18
CA THR A 130 16.91 19.14 2.55
C THR A 130 16.53 18.04 3.54
N ASN A 131 16.23 16.82 3.06
CA ASN A 131 15.97 15.67 3.92
C ASN A 131 17.31 15.05 4.38
N GLU A 132 17.72 15.40 5.58
CA GLU A 132 18.98 14.96 6.18
C GLU A 132 19.00 13.48 6.58
N LEU A 133 17.85 12.77 6.55
CA LEU A 133 17.80 11.34 6.81
C LEU A 133 18.26 10.50 5.59
N LEU A 134 18.26 11.09 4.40
CA LEU A 134 18.77 10.41 3.19
C LEU A 134 20.26 10.11 3.33
N GLY A 135 20.60 8.81 3.26
CA GLY A 135 22.00 8.35 3.43
C GLY A 135 22.51 8.36 4.86
N TYR A 136 21.72 8.86 5.83
CA TYR A 136 22.03 8.84 7.25
C TYR A 136 21.33 7.71 8.00
N LEU A 137 20.02 7.55 7.83
CA LEU A 137 19.24 6.49 8.47
C LEU A 137 19.00 5.36 7.47
N ASP A 138 19.41 4.17 7.84
CA ASP A 138 19.26 2.98 6.99
C ASP A 138 17.82 2.76 6.53
N GLY A 139 17.66 2.48 5.25
CA GLY A 139 16.39 2.24 4.60
C GLY A 139 15.60 3.49 4.22
N VAL A 140 15.97 4.70 4.67
CA VAL A 140 15.27 5.94 4.28
C VAL A 140 15.55 6.30 2.83
N TYR A 141 14.46 6.51 2.07
CA TYR A 141 14.54 6.80 0.63
C TYR A 141 13.73 8.03 0.18
N GLY A 142 13.19 8.80 1.08
CA GLY A 142 12.40 10.03 0.79
C GLY A 142 11.93 10.67 2.09
N VAL A 143 11.10 11.68 2.08
CA VAL A 143 10.37 12.28 0.97
C VAL A 143 10.58 13.80 0.96
N LYS A 144 10.07 14.55 1.98
CA LYS A 144 10.06 16.01 1.95
C LYS A 144 10.06 16.64 3.34
N THR A 145 10.90 17.64 3.53
CA THR A 145 10.88 18.54 4.69
C THR A 145 9.92 19.71 4.47
N GLY A 146 9.37 20.26 5.54
CA GLY A 146 8.58 21.49 5.52
C GLY A 146 8.95 22.43 6.67
N PHE A 147 8.76 23.72 6.44
CA PHE A 147 8.84 24.75 7.48
C PHE A 147 8.06 25.99 7.07
N THR A 148 7.18 26.43 7.94
CA THR A 148 6.61 27.79 7.98
C THR A 148 6.54 28.24 9.43
N ASN A 149 6.26 29.52 9.68
CA ASN A 149 6.11 30.02 11.06
C ASN A 149 4.88 29.43 11.76
N GLY A 150 3.80 29.16 11.01
CA GLY A 150 2.58 28.55 11.54
C GLY A 150 2.68 27.03 11.73
N ALA A 151 3.32 26.35 10.79
CA ALA A 151 3.41 24.88 10.80
C ALA A 151 4.63 24.32 11.57
N ASN A 152 5.60 25.17 11.94
CA ASN A 152 6.89 24.75 12.51
C ASN A 152 7.65 23.76 11.60
N ARG A 153 8.49 22.90 12.16
CA ARG A 153 9.33 21.95 11.41
C ARG A 153 8.58 20.65 11.16
N CYS A 154 8.49 20.27 9.88
CA CYS A 154 7.79 19.09 9.41
C CYS A 154 8.70 18.19 8.58
N LEU A 155 8.44 16.88 8.58
CA LEU A 155 9.11 15.91 7.74
C LEU A 155 8.15 14.76 7.41
N VAL A 156 8.04 14.47 6.14
CA VAL A 156 7.51 13.18 5.66
C VAL A 156 8.70 12.34 5.24
N SER A 157 8.84 11.15 5.82
CA SER A 157 9.87 10.18 5.48
C SER A 157 9.26 8.90 4.95
N ALA A 158 9.91 8.28 3.95
CA ALA A 158 9.63 6.93 3.52
C ALA A 158 10.85 6.05 3.81
N CYS A 159 10.63 4.88 4.41
CA CYS A 159 11.70 4.01 4.85
C CYS A 159 11.33 2.54 4.63
N LYS A 160 12.25 1.78 4.00
CA LYS A 160 12.09 0.36 3.73
C LYS A 160 13.23 -0.44 4.30
N ARG A 161 12.90 -1.47 5.11
CA ARG A 161 13.85 -2.48 5.58
C ARG A 161 13.22 -3.86 5.40
N GLY A 162 13.90 -4.73 4.65
CA GLY A 162 13.33 -6.02 4.27
C GLY A 162 12.01 -5.86 3.52
N ASN A 163 10.97 -6.53 4.00
CA ASN A 163 9.63 -6.50 3.39
C ASN A 163 8.72 -5.41 3.96
N LEU A 164 9.12 -4.73 5.03
CA LEU A 164 8.35 -3.66 5.63
C LEU A 164 8.74 -2.32 5.00
N ASP A 165 7.76 -1.62 4.42
CA ASP A 165 7.89 -0.30 3.81
C ASP A 165 6.91 0.64 4.49
N ILE A 166 7.37 1.77 5.02
CA ILE A 166 6.58 2.66 5.86
C ILE A 166 6.70 4.12 5.44
N ILE A 167 5.67 4.88 5.71
CA ILE A 167 5.65 6.34 5.64
C ILE A 167 5.52 6.88 7.07
N CYS A 168 6.46 7.72 7.45
CA CYS A 168 6.49 8.39 8.75
C CYS A 168 6.26 9.89 8.54
N VAL A 169 5.25 10.45 9.21
CA VAL A 169 4.90 11.87 9.13
C VAL A 169 5.05 12.52 10.50
N VAL A 170 5.92 13.52 10.59
CA VAL A 170 6.16 14.31 11.79
C VAL A 170 5.88 15.78 11.47
N LEU A 171 4.96 16.39 12.19
CA LEU A 171 4.49 17.76 11.99
C LEU A 171 4.66 18.58 13.27
N GLY A 172 4.88 19.90 13.12
CA GLY A 172 4.79 20.87 14.21
C GLY A 172 5.95 20.84 15.21
N CYS A 173 7.13 20.31 14.89
CA CYS A 173 8.26 20.30 15.81
C CYS A 173 8.88 21.69 15.94
N ASP A 174 9.27 22.07 17.16
CA ASP A 174 9.86 23.38 17.44
C ASP A 174 11.23 23.54 16.76
N THR A 175 12.05 22.50 16.77
CA THR A 175 13.39 22.55 16.19
C THR A 175 13.61 21.51 15.10
N LYS A 176 14.58 21.79 14.23
CA LYS A 176 15.05 20.83 13.23
C LYS A 176 15.56 19.54 13.88
N LYS A 177 16.23 19.67 15.05
CA LYS A 177 16.78 18.53 15.80
C LYS A 177 15.67 17.62 16.33
N ASP A 178 14.60 18.20 16.90
CA ASP A 178 13.48 17.44 17.44
C ASP A 178 12.73 16.70 16.31
N ARG A 179 12.43 17.38 15.21
CA ARG A 179 11.83 16.75 14.01
C ARG A 179 12.63 15.54 13.55
N THR A 180 13.96 15.66 13.44
CA THR A 180 14.83 14.58 13.00
C THR A 180 14.85 13.45 14.01
N LYS A 181 14.99 13.77 15.32
CA LYS A 181 14.97 12.79 16.40
C LYS A 181 13.65 12.01 16.46
N ASP A 182 12.53 12.72 16.37
CA ASP A 182 11.21 12.10 16.44
C ASP A 182 10.94 11.19 15.23
N SER A 183 11.36 11.63 14.03
CA SER A 183 11.29 10.80 12.84
C SER A 183 12.11 9.51 12.99
N ILE A 184 13.35 9.59 13.49
CA ILE A 184 14.21 8.43 13.74
C ILE A 184 13.58 7.49 14.78
N ASN A 185 13.06 8.04 15.87
CA ASN A 185 12.45 7.27 16.95
C ASN A 185 11.22 6.50 16.45
N LEU A 186 10.32 7.17 15.71
CA LEU A 186 9.12 6.55 15.15
C LEU A 186 9.47 5.46 14.13
N ILE A 187 10.40 5.74 13.22
CA ILE A 187 10.87 4.76 12.23
C ILE A 187 11.43 3.53 12.93
N ASN A 188 12.37 3.70 13.86
CA ASN A 188 12.97 2.59 14.57
C ASN A 188 11.96 1.84 15.44
N TYR A 189 11.01 2.54 16.07
CA TYR A 189 9.93 1.91 16.83
C TYR A 189 9.13 0.93 15.95
N VAL A 190 8.74 1.35 14.74
CA VAL A 190 7.98 0.48 13.84
C VAL A 190 8.80 -0.74 13.43
N PHE A 191 10.04 -0.56 13.00
CA PHE A 191 10.89 -1.69 12.57
C PHE A 191 11.29 -2.63 13.72
N SER A 192 11.26 -2.18 14.97
CA SER A 192 11.51 -3.03 16.15
C SER A 192 10.28 -3.81 16.59
N ASN A 193 9.07 -3.31 16.32
CA ASN A 193 7.85 -3.83 16.91
C ASN A 193 6.88 -4.46 15.90
N TYR A 194 7.06 -4.24 14.60
CA TYR A 194 6.15 -4.76 13.58
C TYR A 194 6.88 -5.66 12.59
N SER A 195 6.17 -6.66 12.10
CA SER A 195 6.61 -7.55 11.01
C SER A 195 5.52 -7.68 9.96
N ILE A 196 5.94 -7.94 8.72
CA ILE A 196 5.02 -8.30 7.65
C ILE A 196 4.72 -9.79 7.73
N VAL A 197 3.44 -10.12 7.82
CA VAL A 197 2.93 -11.49 7.77
C VAL A 197 2.29 -11.73 6.40
N ASN A 198 2.69 -12.80 5.73
CA ASN A 198 2.02 -13.25 4.51
C ASN A 198 0.79 -14.08 4.91
N ILE A 199 -0.37 -13.44 4.85
CA ILE A 199 -1.66 -14.06 5.23
C ILE A 199 -2.07 -15.14 4.23
N GLU A 200 -1.81 -14.95 2.93
CA GLU A 200 -2.12 -15.93 1.89
C GLU A 200 -1.39 -17.25 2.16
N ASP A 201 -0.08 -17.19 2.45
CA ASP A 201 0.71 -18.38 2.75
C ASP A 201 0.27 -19.06 4.05
N LEU A 202 -0.04 -18.29 5.10
CA LEU A 202 -0.56 -18.86 6.35
C LEU A 202 -1.87 -19.64 6.12
N ILE A 203 -2.81 -19.06 5.38
CA ILE A 203 -4.08 -19.72 5.06
C ILE A 203 -3.84 -21.01 4.27
N LYS A 204 -2.96 -20.98 3.28
CA LYS A 204 -2.61 -22.17 2.47
C LYS A 204 -1.97 -23.27 3.33
N ILE A 205 -1.03 -22.90 4.19
CA ILE A 205 -0.36 -23.85 5.10
C ILE A 205 -1.38 -24.49 6.05
N GLU A 206 -2.23 -23.70 6.70
CA GLU A 206 -3.25 -24.22 7.61
C GLU A 206 -4.28 -25.10 6.91
N PHE A 207 -4.69 -24.74 5.69
CA PHE A 207 -5.60 -25.55 4.91
C PHE A 207 -4.97 -26.89 4.47
N GLU A 208 -3.72 -26.90 4.04
CA GLU A 208 -3.00 -28.13 3.69
C GLU A 208 -2.78 -29.01 4.94
N ASN A 209 -2.45 -28.42 6.09
CA ASN A 209 -2.35 -29.14 7.35
C ASN A 209 -3.68 -29.77 7.74
N TRP A 210 -4.78 -29.01 7.60
CA TRP A 210 -6.12 -29.51 7.87
C TRP A 210 -6.46 -30.72 6.95
N LYS A 211 -6.18 -30.64 5.65
CA LYS A 211 -6.40 -31.74 4.71
C LYS A 211 -5.62 -33.01 5.08
N LYS A 212 -4.36 -32.85 5.48
CA LYS A 212 -3.52 -33.99 5.91
C LYS A 212 -4.08 -34.69 7.15
N ASN A 213 -4.56 -33.92 8.12
CA ASN A 213 -5.07 -34.44 9.38
C ASN A 213 -6.49 -35.01 9.29
N ASN A 214 -7.21 -34.66 8.22
CA ASN A 214 -8.62 -34.99 8.05
C ASN A 214 -8.89 -35.79 6.74
N LYS A 215 -7.97 -36.66 6.33
CA LYS A 215 -8.08 -37.44 5.07
C LYS A 215 -9.40 -38.22 4.90
N ASN A 216 -9.98 -38.73 6.00
CA ASN A 216 -11.21 -39.48 6.03
C ASN A 216 -12.39 -38.70 6.64
N TYR A 217 -12.30 -37.36 6.64
CA TYR A 217 -13.29 -36.51 7.30
C TYR A 217 -14.68 -36.58 6.68
N PHE A 218 -14.73 -36.71 5.34
CA PHE A 218 -15.99 -36.64 4.59
C PHE A 218 -16.73 -37.94 4.56
N LYS A 219 -18.05 -37.87 4.84
CA LYS A 219 -19.02 -38.93 4.56
C LYS A 219 -19.96 -38.46 3.48
N ILE A 220 -19.77 -38.97 2.25
CA ILE A 220 -20.61 -38.58 1.12
C ILE A 220 -21.65 -39.68 0.90
N ASN A 221 -22.88 -39.44 1.36
CA ASN A 221 -23.96 -40.37 1.23
C ASN A 221 -24.38 -40.54 -0.23
N LYS A 222 -24.72 -41.76 -0.62
CA LYS A 222 -25.17 -42.15 -1.98
C LYS A 222 -24.15 -41.83 -3.09
N SER A 223 -22.88 -41.62 -2.75
CA SER A 223 -21.80 -41.39 -3.73
C SER A 223 -21.09 -42.67 -4.13
N ALA A 224 -20.68 -42.74 -5.41
CA ALA A 224 -19.78 -43.76 -5.92
C ALA A 224 -18.30 -43.45 -5.59
N GLU A 225 -18.00 -42.23 -5.22
CA GLU A 225 -16.67 -41.69 -4.91
C GLU A 225 -16.58 -41.39 -3.41
N GLU A 226 -15.45 -41.72 -2.80
CA GLU A 226 -15.27 -41.58 -1.33
C GLU A 226 -14.62 -40.26 -0.92
N ASN A 227 -13.99 -39.56 -1.86
CA ASN A 227 -13.19 -38.38 -1.56
C ASN A 227 -13.67 -37.14 -2.30
N LEU A 228 -13.70 -36.00 -1.57
CA LEU A 228 -13.80 -34.66 -2.13
C LEU A 228 -12.42 -34.19 -2.58
N ASN A 229 -12.38 -33.44 -3.68
CA ASN A 229 -11.22 -32.68 -4.04
C ASN A 229 -11.52 -31.19 -3.80
N ILE A 230 -11.02 -30.66 -2.70
CA ILE A 230 -11.35 -29.33 -2.20
C ILE A 230 -10.20 -28.34 -2.38
N TYR A 231 -10.54 -27.10 -2.66
CA TYR A 231 -9.62 -25.97 -2.78
C TYR A 231 -10.23 -24.70 -2.16
N ILE A 232 -9.38 -23.71 -1.88
CA ILE A 232 -9.80 -22.41 -1.37
C ILE A 232 -10.04 -21.42 -2.51
N ASN A 233 -11.05 -20.57 -2.39
CA ASN A 233 -11.28 -19.49 -3.32
C ASN A 233 -10.33 -18.32 -3.05
N GLU A 234 -9.12 -18.38 -3.61
CA GLU A 234 -8.06 -17.38 -3.38
C GLU A 234 -8.47 -15.95 -3.77
N ALA A 235 -9.42 -15.78 -4.69
CA ALA A 235 -9.92 -14.47 -5.10
C ALA A 235 -10.64 -13.71 -3.95
N GLN A 236 -11.05 -14.40 -2.90
CA GLN A 236 -11.68 -13.81 -1.71
C GLN A 236 -10.66 -13.36 -0.65
N ILE A 237 -9.35 -13.57 -0.85
CA ILE A 237 -8.31 -13.07 0.04
C ILE A 237 -8.12 -11.57 -0.25
N PRO A 238 -8.48 -10.66 0.68
CA PRO A 238 -8.52 -9.23 0.39
C PRO A 238 -7.13 -8.60 0.24
N PHE A 239 -6.10 -9.21 0.83
CA PHE A 239 -4.71 -8.76 0.80
C PHE A 239 -3.76 -9.93 1.08
N LYS A 240 -2.57 -9.87 0.48
CA LYS A 240 -1.54 -10.92 0.67
C LYS A 240 -0.71 -10.72 1.93
N HIS A 241 -0.44 -9.48 2.28
CA HIS A 241 0.46 -9.11 3.36
C HIS A 241 -0.20 -8.13 4.31
N ILE A 242 0.07 -8.27 5.60
CA ILE A 242 -0.33 -7.30 6.64
C ILE A 242 0.86 -7.00 7.54
N ALA A 243 0.93 -5.75 8.04
CA ALA A 243 1.83 -5.40 9.12
C ALA A 243 1.15 -5.73 10.46
N VAL A 244 1.83 -6.53 11.29
CA VAL A 244 1.31 -6.97 12.59
C VAL A 244 2.33 -6.64 13.67
N TYR A 245 1.85 -6.22 14.84
CA TYR A 245 2.70 -6.05 16.02
C TYR A 245 3.27 -7.40 16.44
N ASN A 246 4.58 -7.47 16.67
CA ASN A 246 5.28 -8.75 16.86
C ASN A 246 4.70 -9.63 17.98
N SER A 247 4.23 -9.01 19.07
CA SER A 247 3.57 -9.74 20.17
C SER A 247 2.18 -10.27 19.81
N GLU A 248 1.58 -9.81 18.74
CA GLU A 248 0.21 -10.14 18.33
C GLU A 248 0.15 -11.11 17.15
N ILE A 249 1.29 -11.50 16.58
CA ILE A 249 1.32 -12.43 15.44
C ILE A 249 0.60 -13.73 15.77
N ASN A 250 0.76 -14.24 16.98
CA ASN A 250 0.10 -15.47 17.45
C ASN A 250 -1.41 -15.30 17.68
N ASN A 251 -1.93 -14.07 17.65
CA ASN A 251 -3.38 -13.80 17.77
C ASN A 251 -4.10 -13.89 16.42
N ILE A 252 -3.38 -14.14 15.32
CA ILE A 252 -3.99 -14.46 14.03
C ILE A 252 -4.62 -15.84 14.17
N SER A 253 -5.94 -15.92 13.97
CA SER A 253 -6.68 -17.18 14.07
C SER A 253 -7.27 -17.55 12.70
N ILE A 254 -7.03 -18.80 12.29
CA ILE A 254 -7.55 -19.38 11.03
C ILE A 254 -8.36 -20.60 11.41
N ILE A 255 -9.69 -20.50 11.27
CA ILE A 255 -10.62 -21.57 11.66
C ILE A 255 -11.29 -22.13 10.41
N ILE A 256 -11.09 -23.42 10.18
CA ILE A 256 -11.63 -24.13 9.03
C ILE A 256 -12.91 -24.86 9.44
N ASN A 257 -14.03 -24.46 8.86
CA ASN A 257 -15.34 -25.03 9.10
C ASN A 257 -15.86 -25.69 7.81
N ILE A 258 -15.89 -27.02 7.80
CA ILE A 258 -16.38 -27.81 6.66
C ILE A 258 -17.44 -28.79 7.15
N SER A 259 -18.50 -29.00 6.37
CA SER A 259 -19.48 -30.02 6.66
C SER A 259 -18.85 -31.41 6.48
N SER A 260 -18.88 -32.23 7.54
CA SER A 260 -18.41 -33.62 7.49
C SER A 260 -19.34 -34.55 6.73
N TYR A 261 -20.60 -34.13 6.49
CA TYR A 261 -21.64 -34.90 5.85
C TYR A 261 -22.15 -34.17 4.61
N LEU A 262 -22.10 -34.87 3.48
CA LEU A 262 -22.64 -34.40 2.20
C LEU A 262 -23.49 -35.49 1.55
N GLU A 263 -24.47 -35.14 0.72
CA GLU A 263 -25.28 -36.03 -0.06
C GLU A 263 -25.03 -35.82 -1.54
N ALA A 264 -24.72 -36.90 -2.26
CA ALA A 264 -24.52 -36.85 -3.69
C ALA A 264 -25.87 -36.66 -4.45
N PRO A 265 -25.88 -35.89 -5.58
CA PRO A 265 -24.71 -35.36 -6.27
C PRO A 265 -24.17 -34.09 -5.62
N VAL A 266 -22.82 -33.92 -5.59
CA VAL A 266 -22.14 -32.69 -5.23
C VAL A 266 -21.47 -32.13 -6.48
N LEU A 267 -21.92 -30.99 -6.94
CA LEU A 267 -21.42 -30.38 -8.17
C LEU A 267 -20.01 -29.83 -8.00
N SER A 268 -19.26 -29.67 -9.11
CA SER A 268 -18.07 -28.80 -9.11
C SER A 268 -18.49 -27.41 -8.75
N ASP A 269 -17.56 -26.66 -8.11
CA ASP A 269 -17.74 -25.30 -7.57
C ASP A 269 -18.79 -25.18 -6.44
N TYR A 270 -19.28 -26.32 -5.93
CA TYR A 270 -20.15 -26.33 -4.75
C TYR A 270 -19.34 -25.96 -3.51
N LYS A 271 -19.84 -24.98 -2.75
CA LYS A 271 -19.28 -24.56 -1.49
C LYS A 271 -19.51 -25.63 -0.41
N VAL A 272 -18.42 -26.20 0.08
CA VAL A 272 -18.45 -27.26 1.11
C VAL A 272 -18.11 -26.75 2.49
N GLY A 273 -17.56 -25.55 2.60
CA GLY A 273 -17.17 -24.96 3.87
C GLY A 273 -16.65 -23.54 3.73
N ILE A 274 -16.14 -23.01 4.84
CA ILE A 274 -15.53 -21.69 4.93
C ILE A 274 -14.28 -21.75 5.80
N ILE A 275 -13.33 -20.86 5.51
CA ILE A 275 -12.23 -20.50 6.39
C ILE A 275 -12.57 -19.14 6.99
N ASN A 276 -12.62 -19.03 8.32
CA ASN A 276 -12.72 -17.78 9.03
C ASN A 276 -11.32 -17.33 9.44
N VAL A 277 -10.92 -16.16 9.00
CA VAL A 277 -9.65 -15.53 9.38
C VAL A 277 -9.94 -14.36 10.30
N GLN A 278 -9.40 -14.39 11.51
CA GLN A 278 -9.48 -13.32 12.50
C GLN A 278 -8.12 -12.69 12.65
N LEU A 279 -8.04 -11.37 12.50
CA LEU A 279 -6.81 -10.59 12.64
C LEU A 279 -6.73 -9.94 14.04
N PRO A 280 -5.52 -9.59 14.52
CA PRO A 280 -5.34 -9.00 15.86
C PRO A 280 -6.11 -7.70 16.08
N ASN A 281 -6.31 -6.89 15.03
CA ASN A 281 -7.05 -5.63 15.06
C ASN A 281 -8.59 -5.80 15.08
N THR A 282 -9.09 -7.00 15.41
CA THR A 282 -10.51 -7.37 15.41
C THR A 282 -11.19 -7.45 14.05
N SER A 283 -10.50 -7.12 12.96
CA SER A 283 -11.04 -7.33 11.62
C SER A 283 -11.05 -8.83 11.26
N SER A 284 -12.03 -9.25 10.47
CA SER A 284 -12.16 -10.63 10.04
C SER A 284 -12.68 -10.70 8.61
N PHE A 285 -12.38 -11.80 7.94
CA PHE A 285 -12.93 -12.13 6.63
C PHE A 285 -13.11 -13.64 6.48
N THR A 286 -13.87 -14.05 5.48
CA THR A 286 -14.16 -15.45 5.19
C THR A 286 -13.76 -15.81 3.78
N ILE A 287 -13.33 -17.06 3.59
CA ILE A 287 -12.94 -17.62 2.30
C ILE A 287 -13.72 -18.90 2.11
N ASP A 288 -14.32 -19.08 0.94
CA ASP A 288 -15.07 -20.27 0.60
C ASP A 288 -14.12 -21.44 0.27
N ILE A 289 -14.47 -22.61 0.78
CA ILE A 289 -13.87 -23.88 0.41
C ILE A 289 -14.81 -24.54 -0.59
N ILE A 290 -14.27 -24.88 -1.75
CA ILE A 290 -15.03 -25.31 -2.92
C ILE A 290 -14.60 -26.70 -3.34
N ASN A 291 -15.55 -27.53 -3.77
CA ASN A 291 -15.29 -28.82 -4.39
C ASN A 291 -14.92 -28.64 -5.88
N SER A 292 -13.80 -29.21 -6.32
CA SER A 292 -13.30 -29.04 -7.71
C SER A 292 -13.88 -30.04 -8.71
N ILE A 293 -14.51 -31.12 -8.25
CA ILE A 293 -15.01 -32.20 -9.09
C ILE A 293 -16.49 -32.49 -8.84
N THR A 294 -17.22 -32.87 -9.88
CA THR A 294 -18.60 -33.32 -9.69
C THR A 294 -18.64 -34.75 -9.19
N ILE A 295 -19.17 -34.93 -7.98
CA ILE A 295 -19.40 -36.24 -7.37
C ILE A 295 -20.78 -36.72 -7.77
N ARG A 296 -20.85 -37.87 -8.43
CA ARG A 296 -22.10 -38.47 -8.96
C ARG A 296 -22.80 -39.32 -7.91
N ARG A 297 -24.12 -39.35 -7.98
CA ARG A 297 -24.93 -40.26 -7.17
C ARG A 297 -24.85 -41.68 -7.72
N LYS A 298 -24.75 -42.68 -6.84
CA LYS A 298 -24.92 -44.09 -7.17
C LYS A 298 -26.27 -44.31 -7.84
N ASN A 299 -26.26 -44.95 -8.98
CA ASN A 299 -27.46 -45.34 -9.72
C ASN A 299 -27.80 -46.82 -9.49
N ILE A 300 -28.95 -47.28 -10.01
CA ILE A 300 -29.40 -48.64 -9.84
C ILE A 300 -28.38 -49.67 -10.37
N TYR A 301 -27.71 -49.34 -11.47
CA TYR A 301 -26.67 -50.18 -12.07
C TYR A 301 -25.46 -50.39 -11.12
N TYR A 302 -25.08 -49.39 -10.38
CA TYR A 302 -24.02 -49.50 -9.36
C TYR A 302 -24.43 -50.48 -8.26
N TYR A 303 -25.66 -50.38 -7.73
CA TYR A 303 -26.16 -51.26 -6.69
C TYR A 303 -26.34 -52.73 -7.17
N THR A 304 -26.81 -52.94 -8.41
CA THR A 304 -26.90 -54.28 -8.98
C THR A 304 -25.54 -54.92 -9.20
N ASN A 305 -24.54 -54.18 -9.69
CA ASN A 305 -23.19 -54.72 -9.82
C ASN A 305 -22.54 -55.03 -8.46
N MET A 306 -22.76 -54.22 -7.46
CA MET A 306 -22.28 -54.47 -6.11
C MET A 306 -22.91 -55.76 -5.55
N PHE A 307 -24.23 -55.89 -5.65
CA PHE A 307 -24.95 -57.10 -5.24
C PHE A 307 -24.46 -58.35 -5.95
N LEU A 308 -24.29 -58.31 -7.28
CA LEU A 308 -23.78 -59.44 -8.05
C LEU A 308 -22.35 -59.81 -7.63
N LYS A 309 -21.49 -58.81 -7.38
CA LYS A 309 -20.12 -59.05 -6.94
C LYS A 309 -20.07 -59.72 -5.57
N ASP A 310 -20.90 -59.28 -4.63
CA ASP A 310 -21.02 -59.85 -3.29
C ASP A 310 -21.61 -61.29 -3.40
N TYR A 311 -22.63 -61.49 -4.23
CA TYR A 311 -23.23 -62.79 -4.44
C TYR A 311 -22.23 -63.81 -5.02
N PHE A 312 -21.46 -63.45 -6.05
CA PHE A 312 -20.45 -64.32 -6.64
C PHE A 312 -19.26 -64.58 -5.70
N SER A 313 -18.89 -63.65 -4.84
CA SER A 313 -17.86 -63.86 -3.82
C SER A 313 -18.25 -64.89 -2.77
N LEU A 314 -19.55 -65.05 -2.48
CA LEU A 314 -20.09 -66.06 -1.59
C LEU A 314 -20.14 -67.47 -2.19
N LEU A 315 -20.08 -67.60 -3.55
CA LEU A 315 -20.10 -68.85 -4.26
C LEU A 315 -18.71 -69.43 -4.55
N THR A 316 -17.66 -68.72 -4.24
CA THR A 316 -16.24 -69.13 -4.45
C THR A 316 -15.58 -69.67 -3.16
N PHE A 317 -16.36 -70.23 -2.26
CA PHE A 317 -15.89 -71.06 -1.14
C PHE A 317 -16.13 -72.54 -1.42
#